data_03b91f2f5eeaa6bedddb859a402e9ce8
#
_entry.id   03b91f2f5eeaa6bedddb859a402e9ce8
#
_cell.length_a   1.000
_cell.length_b   1.000
_cell.length_c   1.000
_cell.angle_alpha   90.00
_cell.angle_beta   90.00
_cell.angle_gamma   90.00
#
_symmetry.space_group_name_H-M   'P 1'
#
loop_
_entity.id
_entity.type
_entity.pdbx_description
1 polymer ?
#
loop_
_entity_poly.entity_id
_entity_poly.type
_entity_poly.pdbx_seq_one_letter_code
_entity_poly.pdbx_strand_id
1 'polypeptide(L)'
;QKRWMQERLESIQATPDFSPEKKRRILERVTSAECMERYLHTKYVGQKRFSLEGGESFIVSLDEVIQRAGTKGIQEIVLGMAHRGRLNVLVNIMGKMPADLFAEFEGSLPEKELPAGDVKSHQGFVRDISTPGGPVHLSLAFNPSHLEIVNPVVEGSTKARMMHRGDTDGSQVMPVLVHGDASFSGQGVVQETLNMAQTRGY
;
A
#
# COMPACT_ATOMS: atom_id res chain seq x y z
N GLN A 1 10.75 14.29 17.55
CA GLN A 1 10.20 14.01 16.22
C GLN A 1 9.47 15.24 15.65
N LYS A 2 8.41 15.78 16.31
CA LYS A 2 7.65 16.94 15.81
C LYS A 2 8.54 18.13 15.47
N ARG A 3 9.43 18.53 16.38
CA ARG A 3 10.38 19.63 16.18
C ARG A 3 11.33 19.37 15.00
N TRP A 4 11.84 18.14 14.87
CA TRP A 4 12.71 17.76 13.75
C TRP A 4 11.98 17.86 12.39
N MET A 5 10.72 17.39 12.31
CA MET A 5 9.92 17.52 11.09
C MET A 5 9.65 18.99 10.75
N GLN A 6 9.28 19.79 11.75
CA GLN A 6 9.03 21.21 11.58
C GLN A 6 10.28 21.94 11.05
N GLU A 7 11.42 21.74 11.68
CA GLU A 7 12.70 22.35 11.28
C GLU A 7 13.07 21.99 9.83
N ARG A 8 12.81 20.73 9.40
CA ARG A 8 13.06 20.33 8.00
C ARG A 8 12.12 20.97 7.01
N LEU A 9 10.84 21.08 7.33
CA LEU A 9 9.87 21.73 6.45
C LEU A 9 10.09 23.23 6.35
N GLU A 10 10.36 23.89 7.47
CA GLU A 10 10.59 25.33 7.52
C GLU A 10 11.91 25.73 6.84
N SER A 11 12.98 24.94 6.98
CA SER A 11 14.27 25.20 6.36
C SER A 11 14.23 25.25 4.82
N ILE A 12 13.31 24.53 4.21
CA ILE A 12 13.10 24.51 2.75
C ILE A 12 11.84 25.28 2.32
N GLN A 13 11.20 25.99 3.27
CA GLN A 13 9.92 26.71 3.03
C GLN A 13 8.86 25.81 2.35
N ALA A 14 8.81 24.54 2.70
CA ALA A 14 7.99 23.51 2.07
C ALA A 14 8.17 23.38 0.54
N THR A 15 9.29 23.89 0.00
CA THR A 15 9.61 23.83 -1.43
C THR A 15 10.75 22.83 -1.65
N PRO A 16 10.46 21.59 -2.07
CA PRO A 16 11.50 20.59 -2.31
C PRO A 16 12.26 20.89 -3.60
N ASP A 17 13.57 20.69 -3.57
CA ASP A 17 14.41 20.70 -4.76
C ASP A 17 14.45 19.31 -5.40
N PHE A 18 13.49 19.05 -6.28
CA PHE A 18 13.42 17.81 -7.05
C PHE A 18 14.00 18.01 -8.45
N SER A 19 14.77 17.01 -8.93
CA SER A 19 15.22 16.98 -10.31
C SER A 19 14.04 16.97 -11.29
N PRO A 20 14.24 17.37 -12.56
CA PRO A 20 13.20 17.32 -13.59
C PRO A 20 12.59 15.90 -13.76
N GLU A 21 13.42 14.86 -13.70
CA GLU A 21 13.00 13.46 -13.80
C GLU A 21 12.09 13.08 -12.63
N LYS A 22 12.46 13.50 -11.43
CA LYS A 22 11.65 13.27 -10.23
C LYS A 22 10.29 13.98 -10.32
N LYS A 23 10.28 15.23 -10.79
CA LYS A 23 9.04 15.99 -10.99
C LYS A 23 8.12 15.32 -12.02
N ARG A 24 8.68 14.81 -13.14
CA ARG A 24 7.92 14.05 -14.13
C ARG A 24 7.32 12.78 -13.54
N ARG A 25 8.10 12.01 -12.79
CA ARG A 25 7.61 10.79 -12.12
C ARG A 25 6.46 11.09 -11.15
N ILE A 26 6.60 12.14 -10.35
CA ILE A 26 5.54 12.59 -9.44
C ILE A 26 4.27 12.93 -10.24
N LEU A 27 4.40 13.75 -11.29
CA LEU A 27 3.27 14.13 -12.14
C LEU A 27 2.60 12.90 -12.79
N GLU A 28 3.39 11.98 -13.33
CA GLU A 28 2.89 10.74 -13.92
C GLU A 28 2.08 9.93 -12.91
N ARG A 29 2.59 9.74 -11.69
CA ARG A 29 1.92 8.97 -10.64
C ARG A 29 0.62 9.63 -10.17
N VAL A 30 0.61 10.94 -9.95
CA VAL A 30 -0.60 11.68 -9.59
C VAL A 30 -1.64 11.60 -10.69
N THR A 31 -1.22 11.85 -11.94
CA THR A 31 -2.12 11.80 -13.11
C THR A 31 -2.71 10.40 -13.29
N SER A 32 -1.89 9.35 -13.18
CA SER A 32 -2.38 7.97 -13.29
C SER A 32 -3.40 7.65 -12.21
N ALA A 33 -3.16 8.08 -10.97
CA ALA A 33 -4.08 7.87 -9.86
C ALA A 33 -5.41 8.60 -10.08
N GLU A 34 -5.36 9.88 -10.47
CA GLU A 34 -6.55 10.69 -10.74
C GLU A 34 -7.35 10.17 -11.95
N CYS A 35 -6.67 9.85 -13.05
CA CYS A 35 -7.33 9.31 -14.24
C CYS A 35 -8.08 8.01 -13.95
N MET A 36 -7.49 7.12 -13.13
CA MET A 36 -8.16 5.91 -12.73
C MET A 36 -9.43 6.18 -11.92
N GLU A 37 -9.38 7.07 -10.93
CA GLU A 37 -10.54 7.43 -10.14
C GLU A 37 -11.65 8.05 -10.99
N ARG A 38 -11.31 8.97 -11.88
CA ARG A 38 -12.26 9.59 -12.81
C ARG A 38 -12.89 8.57 -13.76
N TYR A 39 -12.09 7.64 -14.29
CA TYR A 39 -12.60 6.59 -15.16
C TYR A 39 -13.61 5.70 -14.42
N LEU A 40 -13.25 5.21 -13.24
CA LEU A 40 -14.15 4.38 -12.42
C LEU A 40 -15.43 5.14 -12.03
N HIS A 41 -15.30 6.43 -11.70
CA HIS A 41 -16.45 7.28 -11.38
C HIS A 41 -17.44 7.41 -12.54
N THR A 42 -16.91 7.59 -13.74
CA THR A 42 -17.73 7.81 -14.94
C THR A 42 -18.33 6.51 -15.49
N LYS A 43 -17.52 5.44 -15.50
CA LYS A 43 -17.90 4.17 -16.11
C LYS A 43 -18.80 3.32 -15.22
N TYR A 44 -18.53 3.30 -13.92
CA TYR A 44 -19.19 2.42 -12.94
C TYR A 44 -19.96 3.21 -11.89
N VAL A 45 -20.91 4.01 -12.36
CA VAL A 45 -21.76 4.87 -11.52
C VAL A 45 -22.49 4.03 -10.47
N GLY A 46 -22.45 4.49 -9.22
CA GLY A 46 -23.14 3.85 -8.09
C GLY A 46 -22.49 2.57 -7.55
N GLN A 47 -21.44 2.06 -8.18
CA GLN A 47 -20.72 0.91 -7.65
C GLN A 47 -19.76 1.32 -6.54
N LYS A 48 -19.67 0.49 -5.49
CA LYS A 48 -18.78 0.70 -4.36
C LYS A 48 -17.32 0.50 -4.78
N ARG A 49 -16.49 1.52 -4.66
CA ARG A 49 -15.10 1.50 -5.10
C ARG A 49 -14.09 2.04 -4.09
N PHE A 50 -14.58 2.63 -2.98
CA PHE A 50 -13.73 3.25 -1.96
C PHE A 50 -12.66 4.17 -2.57
N SER A 51 -13.13 5.20 -3.25
CA SER A 51 -12.32 6.15 -4.03
C SER A 51 -11.17 6.77 -3.25
N LEU A 52 -10.05 7.00 -3.94
CA LEU A 52 -8.90 7.76 -3.46
C LEU A 52 -8.97 9.24 -3.84
N GLU A 53 -10.07 9.72 -4.42
CA GLU A 53 -10.22 11.13 -4.80
C GLU A 53 -9.87 12.07 -3.66
N GLY A 54 -9.00 13.05 -3.93
CA GLY A 54 -8.44 13.97 -2.96
C GLY A 54 -7.21 13.45 -2.20
N GLY A 55 -6.84 12.19 -2.36
CA GLY A 55 -5.69 11.55 -1.73
C GLY A 55 -4.67 10.96 -2.72
N GLU A 56 -4.64 11.40 -3.97
CA GLU A 56 -3.81 10.85 -5.05
C GLU A 56 -2.31 10.93 -4.74
N SER A 57 -1.89 11.89 -3.94
CA SER A 57 -0.52 12.01 -3.46
C SER A 57 -0.04 10.79 -2.65
N PHE A 58 -0.98 9.99 -2.12
CA PHE A 58 -0.66 8.73 -1.45
C PHE A 58 0.06 7.75 -2.39
N ILE A 59 -0.37 7.65 -3.65
CA ILE A 59 0.28 6.79 -4.65
C ILE A 59 1.72 7.22 -4.89
N VAL A 60 1.97 8.53 -4.98
CA VAL A 60 3.33 9.09 -5.09
C VAL A 60 4.18 8.74 -3.87
N SER A 61 3.61 8.92 -2.67
CA SER A 61 4.31 8.67 -1.42
C SER A 61 4.67 7.20 -1.26
N LEU A 62 3.76 6.30 -1.59
CA LEU A 62 3.99 4.85 -1.51
C LEU A 62 5.03 4.39 -2.54
N ASP A 63 4.96 4.89 -3.78
CA ASP A 63 5.99 4.63 -4.80
C ASP A 63 7.37 5.06 -4.30
N GLU A 64 7.49 6.25 -3.71
CA GLU A 64 8.75 6.75 -3.17
C GLU A 64 9.27 5.92 -2.00
N VAL A 65 8.40 5.50 -1.09
CA VAL A 65 8.77 4.62 0.02
C VAL A 65 9.38 3.33 -0.51
N ILE A 66 8.75 2.70 -1.52
CA ILE A 66 9.24 1.46 -2.14
C ILE A 66 10.60 1.67 -2.80
N GLN A 67 10.75 2.74 -3.60
CA GLN A 67 12.01 3.04 -4.29
C GLN A 67 13.16 3.28 -3.29
N ARG A 68 12.89 4.02 -2.22
CA ARG A 68 13.88 4.28 -1.17
C ARG A 68 14.18 3.04 -0.33
N ALA A 69 13.18 2.24 -0.02
CA ALA A 69 13.36 0.99 0.71
C ALA A 69 14.35 0.08 -0.04
N GLY A 70 14.15 -0.13 -1.34
CA GLY A 70 15.11 -0.90 -2.16
C GLY A 70 16.52 -0.31 -2.15
N THR A 71 16.65 1.02 -2.26
CA THR A 71 17.97 1.69 -2.15
C THR A 71 18.64 1.47 -0.79
N LYS A 72 17.87 1.21 0.26
CA LYS A 72 18.35 0.93 1.61
C LYS A 72 18.59 -0.55 1.90
N GLY A 73 18.41 -1.43 0.93
CA GLY A 73 18.66 -2.85 1.06
C GLY A 73 17.44 -3.70 1.41
N ILE A 74 16.25 -3.08 1.52
CA ILE A 74 15.00 -3.84 1.68
C ILE A 74 14.75 -4.67 0.43
N GLN A 75 14.52 -5.96 0.61
CA GLN A 75 14.28 -6.93 -0.45
C GLN A 75 12.81 -7.34 -0.52
N GLU A 76 12.07 -7.14 0.56
CA GLU A 76 10.68 -7.55 0.65
C GLU A 76 9.83 -6.57 1.47
N ILE A 77 8.65 -6.24 0.96
CA ILE A 77 7.68 -5.39 1.67
C ILE A 77 6.36 -6.14 1.78
N VAL A 78 5.87 -6.27 3.00
CA VAL A 78 4.54 -6.80 3.30
C VAL A 78 3.60 -5.62 3.56
N LEU A 79 2.65 -5.42 2.66
CA LEU A 79 1.73 -4.29 2.68
C LEU A 79 0.35 -4.73 3.19
N GLY A 80 -0.15 -4.06 4.21
CA GLY A 80 -1.54 -4.16 4.67
C GLY A 80 -2.23 -2.81 4.58
N MET A 81 -3.46 -2.80 4.12
CA MET A 81 -4.19 -1.55 3.99
C MET A 81 -5.70 -1.74 4.06
N ALA A 82 -6.40 -0.69 4.48
CA ALA A 82 -7.85 -0.59 4.42
C ALA A 82 -8.35 -0.49 2.96
N HIS A 83 -9.67 -0.36 2.79
CA HIS A 83 -10.32 -0.37 1.47
C HIS A 83 -10.05 0.89 0.64
N ARG A 84 -9.99 2.07 1.29
CA ARG A 84 -9.85 3.34 0.56
C ARG A 84 -8.52 3.42 -0.18
N GLY A 85 -8.62 3.64 -1.48
CA GLY A 85 -7.47 3.70 -2.38
C GLY A 85 -6.88 2.34 -2.75
N ARG A 86 -7.42 1.22 -2.26
CA ARG A 86 -6.87 -0.12 -2.51
C ARG A 86 -6.87 -0.50 -3.98
N LEU A 87 -7.94 -0.19 -4.72
CA LEU A 87 -7.99 -0.45 -6.16
C LEU A 87 -6.92 0.34 -6.92
N ASN A 88 -6.68 1.57 -6.50
CA ASN A 88 -5.63 2.41 -7.07
C ASN A 88 -4.23 1.84 -6.77
N VAL A 89 -4.00 1.35 -5.57
CA VAL A 89 -2.75 0.65 -5.21
C VAL A 89 -2.58 -0.62 -6.04
N LEU A 90 -3.62 -1.44 -6.20
CA LEU A 90 -3.57 -2.65 -7.04
C LEU A 90 -3.10 -2.36 -8.46
N VAL A 91 -3.60 -1.30 -9.08
CA VAL A 91 -3.24 -0.93 -10.45
C VAL A 91 -1.92 -0.16 -10.50
N ASN A 92 -1.81 0.96 -9.80
CA ASN A 92 -0.69 1.90 -9.97
C ASN A 92 0.58 1.53 -9.19
N ILE A 93 0.48 0.72 -8.15
CA ILE A 93 1.63 0.24 -7.38
C ILE A 93 1.92 -1.24 -7.68
N MET A 94 0.90 -2.09 -7.49
CA MET A 94 1.08 -3.54 -7.65
C MET A 94 1.07 -3.98 -9.11
N GLY A 95 0.57 -3.14 -10.04
CA GLY A 95 0.58 -3.40 -11.47
C GLY A 95 -0.43 -4.44 -11.95
N LYS A 96 -1.51 -4.63 -11.19
CA LYS A 96 -2.68 -5.37 -11.69
C LYS A 96 -3.18 -4.70 -12.98
N MET A 97 -3.44 -5.49 -14.01
CA MET A 97 -3.93 -4.93 -15.25
C MET A 97 -5.30 -4.26 -15.06
N PRO A 98 -5.50 -3.03 -15.53
CA PRO A 98 -6.81 -2.36 -15.44
C PRO A 98 -7.94 -3.18 -16.06
N ALA A 99 -7.66 -3.90 -17.15
CA ALA A 99 -8.64 -4.77 -17.81
C ALA A 99 -9.18 -5.86 -16.89
N ASP A 100 -8.29 -6.49 -16.09
CA ASP A 100 -8.69 -7.53 -15.14
C ASP A 100 -9.58 -6.96 -14.04
N LEU A 101 -9.22 -5.77 -13.52
CA LEU A 101 -10.03 -5.08 -12.53
C LEU A 101 -11.40 -4.67 -13.11
N PHE A 102 -11.43 -4.18 -14.34
CA PHE A 102 -12.69 -3.76 -14.98
C PHE A 102 -13.61 -4.94 -15.28
N ALA A 103 -13.06 -6.09 -15.68
CA ALA A 103 -13.81 -7.32 -15.85
C ALA A 103 -14.52 -7.75 -14.54
N GLU A 104 -13.89 -7.52 -13.38
CA GLU A 104 -14.53 -7.75 -12.09
C GLU A 104 -15.70 -6.79 -11.82
N PHE A 105 -15.59 -5.52 -12.23
CA PHE A 105 -16.70 -4.55 -12.15
C PHE A 105 -17.87 -4.94 -13.05
N GLU A 106 -17.60 -5.54 -14.19
CA GLU A 106 -18.58 -5.96 -15.18
C GLU A 106 -19.17 -7.35 -14.89
N GLY A 107 -18.63 -8.07 -13.89
CA GLY A 107 -19.08 -9.44 -13.57
C GLY A 107 -18.77 -10.44 -14.68
N SER A 108 -17.82 -10.12 -15.56
CA SER A 108 -17.49 -10.92 -16.73
C SER A 108 -16.42 -11.99 -16.49
N LEU A 109 -15.87 -12.08 -15.27
CA LEU A 109 -14.97 -13.17 -14.89
C LEU A 109 -15.76 -14.46 -14.66
N PRO A 110 -15.26 -15.60 -15.17
CA PRO A 110 -15.86 -16.91 -14.86
C PRO A 110 -15.90 -17.14 -13.35
N GLU A 111 -17.02 -17.66 -12.85
CA GLU A 111 -17.21 -17.98 -11.41
C GLU A 111 -16.07 -18.83 -10.81
N LYS A 112 -15.34 -19.57 -11.64
CA LYS A 112 -14.20 -20.40 -11.26
C LYS A 112 -12.89 -19.64 -10.99
N GLU A 113 -12.78 -18.40 -11.43
CA GLU A 113 -11.58 -17.56 -11.28
C GLU A 113 -11.73 -16.52 -10.17
N LEU A 114 -12.94 -16.31 -9.67
CA LEU A 114 -13.16 -15.51 -8.46
C LEU A 114 -12.92 -16.42 -7.26
N PRO A 115 -11.99 -16.08 -6.36
CA PRO A 115 -11.95 -16.73 -5.05
C PRO A 115 -13.34 -16.63 -4.44
N ALA A 116 -13.96 -17.77 -4.11
CA ALA A 116 -15.36 -17.83 -3.70
C ALA A 116 -15.68 -16.76 -2.65
N GLY A 117 -16.48 -15.77 -3.02
CA GLY A 117 -17.05 -14.78 -2.12
C GLY A 117 -16.17 -13.55 -1.81
N ASP A 118 -15.04 -13.33 -2.51
CA ASP A 118 -14.22 -12.17 -2.20
C ASP A 118 -14.68 -10.90 -2.93
N VAL A 119 -14.68 -9.79 -2.19
CA VAL A 119 -15.03 -8.47 -2.69
C VAL A 119 -13.79 -7.85 -3.36
N LYS A 120 -13.96 -7.15 -4.48
CA LYS A 120 -12.88 -6.47 -5.24
C LYS A 120 -11.86 -5.73 -4.35
N SER A 121 -12.34 -5.10 -3.28
CA SER A 121 -11.52 -4.33 -2.34
C SER A 121 -10.82 -5.18 -1.27
N HIS A 122 -10.97 -6.50 -1.30
CA HIS A 122 -10.31 -7.43 -0.35
C HIS A 122 -9.12 -8.17 -0.95
N GLN A 123 -8.96 -8.14 -2.27
CA GLN A 123 -7.94 -8.91 -2.97
C GLN A 123 -6.52 -8.55 -2.56
N GLY A 124 -5.72 -9.60 -2.35
CA GLY A 124 -4.28 -9.50 -2.25
C GLY A 124 -3.61 -9.52 -3.62
N PHE A 125 -2.33 -9.18 -3.66
CA PHE A 125 -1.51 -9.24 -4.87
C PHE A 125 -0.04 -9.35 -4.52
N VAL A 126 0.75 -9.96 -5.41
CA VAL A 126 2.21 -10.05 -5.27
C VAL A 126 2.89 -9.59 -6.55
N ARG A 127 4.02 -8.91 -6.41
CA ARG A 127 4.81 -8.44 -7.54
C ARG A 127 6.24 -8.11 -7.14
N ASP A 128 7.18 -8.35 -8.04
CA ASP A 128 8.53 -7.80 -7.93
C ASP A 128 8.61 -6.44 -8.63
N ILE A 129 9.13 -5.45 -7.93
CA ILE A 129 9.33 -4.08 -8.44
C ILE A 129 10.81 -3.79 -8.54
N SER A 130 11.25 -3.31 -9.72
CA SER A 130 12.60 -2.82 -9.90
C SER A 130 12.80 -1.49 -9.18
N THR A 131 13.85 -1.42 -8.37
CA THR A 131 14.29 -0.19 -7.70
C THR A 131 15.76 0.08 -8.01
N PRO A 132 16.27 1.29 -7.73
CA PRO A 132 17.70 1.57 -7.91
C PRO A 132 18.63 0.68 -7.08
N GLY A 133 18.14 0.10 -5.99
CA GLY A 133 18.89 -0.83 -5.13
C GLY A 133 18.70 -2.31 -5.48
N GLY A 134 17.94 -2.62 -6.53
CA GLY A 134 17.61 -3.98 -6.93
C GLY A 134 16.11 -4.28 -6.87
N PRO A 135 15.69 -5.50 -7.17
CA PRO A 135 14.29 -5.89 -7.10
C PRO A 135 13.80 -5.94 -5.65
N VAL A 136 12.58 -5.47 -5.43
CA VAL A 136 11.86 -5.57 -4.14
C VAL A 136 10.58 -6.37 -4.36
N HIS A 137 10.41 -7.43 -3.59
CA HIS A 137 9.19 -8.23 -3.60
C HIS A 137 8.10 -7.54 -2.79
N LEU A 138 7.01 -7.14 -3.44
CA LEU A 138 5.82 -6.60 -2.77
C LEU A 138 4.76 -7.67 -2.59
N SER A 139 4.23 -7.76 -1.38
CA SER A 139 3.12 -8.64 -1.03
C SER A 139 2.02 -7.82 -0.37
N LEU A 140 0.93 -7.57 -1.10
CA LEU A 140 -0.27 -6.95 -0.54
C LEU A 140 -1.14 -8.04 0.09
N ALA A 141 -1.30 -8.00 1.40
CA ALA A 141 -2.12 -8.95 2.13
C ALA A 141 -3.60 -8.83 1.77
N PHE A 142 -4.35 -9.94 1.82
CA PHE A 142 -5.80 -9.89 1.78
C PHE A 142 -6.33 -9.04 2.93
N ASN A 143 -7.47 -8.38 2.72
CA ASN A 143 -8.08 -7.52 3.72
C ASN A 143 -9.58 -7.83 3.83
N PRO A 144 -10.10 -8.21 4.99
CA PRO A 144 -11.54 -8.40 5.19
C PRO A 144 -12.25 -7.06 5.44
N SER A 145 -13.57 -7.08 5.62
CA SER A 145 -14.35 -5.89 5.97
C SER A 145 -14.06 -5.37 7.39
N HIS A 146 -13.44 -6.17 8.24
CA HIS A 146 -13.07 -5.77 9.60
C HIS A 146 -11.84 -4.84 9.55
N LEU A 147 -12.04 -3.59 9.95
CA LEU A 147 -10.98 -2.58 9.92
C LEU A 147 -9.86 -2.91 10.91
N GLU A 148 -8.61 -2.67 10.52
CA GLU A 148 -7.38 -2.86 11.29
C GLU A 148 -7.02 -4.32 11.63
N ILE A 149 -7.85 -5.30 11.31
CA ILE A 149 -7.54 -6.71 11.61
C ILE A 149 -6.36 -7.25 10.79
N VAL A 150 -6.01 -6.60 9.70
CA VAL A 150 -4.86 -6.95 8.88
C VAL A 150 -3.52 -6.63 9.57
N ASN A 151 -3.51 -5.74 10.56
CA ASN A 151 -2.29 -5.31 11.24
C ASN A 151 -1.49 -6.48 11.82
N PRO A 152 -2.03 -7.29 12.75
CA PRO A 152 -1.29 -8.43 13.30
C PRO A 152 -0.92 -9.49 12.23
N VAL A 153 -1.72 -9.61 11.18
CA VAL A 153 -1.43 -10.54 10.07
C VAL A 153 -0.18 -10.10 9.29
N VAL A 154 -0.07 -8.81 8.98
CA VAL A 154 1.09 -8.25 8.28
C VAL A 154 2.35 -8.34 9.15
N GLU A 155 2.24 -8.01 10.44
CA GLU A 155 3.37 -8.08 11.37
C GLU A 155 3.86 -9.53 11.52
N GLY A 156 2.95 -10.48 11.75
CA GLY A 156 3.30 -11.90 11.84
C GLY A 156 3.89 -12.45 10.54
N SER A 157 3.35 -12.06 9.38
CA SER A 157 3.91 -12.43 8.08
C SER A 157 5.31 -11.86 7.87
N THR A 158 5.51 -10.60 8.25
CA THR A 158 6.83 -9.95 8.21
C THR A 158 7.82 -10.69 9.07
N LYS A 159 7.45 -11.02 10.31
CA LYS A 159 8.31 -11.77 11.23
C LYS A 159 8.70 -13.13 10.67
N ALA A 160 7.75 -13.86 10.10
CA ALA A 160 8.02 -15.16 9.49
C ALA A 160 9.01 -15.05 8.31
N ARG A 161 8.86 -14.02 7.47
CA ARG A 161 9.76 -13.75 6.33
C ARG A 161 11.16 -13.36 6.80
N MET A 162 11.28 -12.54 7.83
CA MET A 162 12.55 -12.22 8.48
C MET A 162 13.26 -13.49 8.96
N MET A 163 12.54 -14.37 9.65
CA MET A 163 13.09 -15.64 10.13
C MET A 163 13.57 -16.54 8.97
N HIS A 164 12.80 -16.67 7.90
CA HIS A 164 13.19 -17.46 6.72
C HIS A 164 14.44 -16.90 6.02
N ARG A 165 14.63 -15.58 6.05
CA ARG A 165 15.81 -14.93 5.45
C ARG A 165 17.02 -14.84 6.38
N GLY A 166 16.87 -15.17 7.67
CA GLY A 166 17.87 -14.91 8.67
C GLY A 166 18.09 -13.41 8.94
N ASP A 167 17.08 -12.60 8.65
CA ASP A 167 17.07 -11.14 8.90
C ASP A 167 16.83 -10.89 10.40
N THR A 168 17.89 -10.69 11.13
CA THR A 168 17.84 -10.54 12.60
C THR A 168 17.68 -9.10 13.06
N ASP A 169 17.96 -8.14 12.20
CA ASP A 169 17.95 -6.70 12.49
C ASP A 169 16.87 -5.90 11.78
N GLY A 170 16.05 -6.58 10.95
CA GLY A 170 14.96 -5.94 10.19
C GLY A 170 15.44 -5.09 9.01
N SER A 171 16.61 -5.40 8.47
CA SER A 171 17.22 -4.65 7.37
C SER A 171 16.75 -5.10 5.97
N GLN A 172 16.07 -6.25 5.85
CA GLN A 172 15.69 -6.84 4.57
C GLN A 172 14.19 -6.92 4.33
N VAL A 173 13.38 -7.02 5.39
CA VAL A 173 11.93 -7.15 5.31
C VAL A 173 11.25 -5.99 6.04
N MET A 174 10.32 -5.31 5.36
CA MET A 174 9.64 -4.13 5.92
C MET A 174 8.11 -4.31 5.88
N PRO A 175 7.41 -4.20 7.03
CA PRO A 175 5.96 -4.05 7.02
C PRO A 175 5.57 -2.63 6.65
N VAL A 176 4.48 -2.48 5.92
CA VAL A 176 3.85 -1.18 5.66
C VAL A 176 2.35 -1.31 5.92
N LEU A 177 1.86 -0.57 6.89
CA LEU A 177 0.45 -0.53 7.25
C LEU A 177 -0.14 0.83 6.91
N VAL A 178 -1.26 0.82 6.19
CA VAL A 178 -1.98 2.03 5.78
C VAL A 178 -3.34 2.06 6.47
N HIS A 179 -3.55 3.05 7.29
CA HIS A 179 -4.70 3.16 8.17
C HIS A 179 -5.68 4.25 7.73
N GLY A 180 -6.95 4.10 8.14
CA GLY A 180 -7.86 5.22 8.27
C GLY A 180 -7.71 5.82 9.68
N ASP A 181 -7.77 7.14 9.81
CA ASP A 181 -7.55 7.85 11.07
C ASP A 181 -8.52 7.43 12.17
N ALA A 182 -9.81 7.37 11.86
CA ALA A 182 -10.84 6.99 12.81
C ALA A 182 -10.73 5.52 13.25
N SER A 183 -10.44 4.61 12.32
CA SER A 183 -10.26 3.20 12.66
C SER A 183 -9.00 2.95 13.47
N PHE A 184 -7.91 3.61 13.13
CA PHE A 184 -6.66 3.51 13.90
C PHE A 184 -6.84 3.97 15.35
N SER A 185 -7.57 5.05 15.58
CA SER A 185 -7.83 5.55 16.94
C SER A 185 -8.91 4.77 17.68
N GLY A 186 -9.88 4.17 16.99
CA GLY A 186 -11.08 3.61 17.57
C GLY A 186 -11.17 2.08 17.66
N GLN A 187 -10.34 1.35 16.92
CA GLN A 187 -10.38 -0.11 16.91
C GLN A 187 -9.40 -0.71 17.94
N GLY A 188 -9.92 -1.47 18.90
CA GLY A 188 -9.14 -2.10 19.97
C GLY A 188 -8.00 -3.01 19.48
N VAL A 189 -8.14 -3.63 18.30
CA VAL A 189 -7.10 -4.48 17.69
C VAL A 189 -5.78 -3.74 17.44
N VAL A 190 -5.80 -2.41 17.29
CA VAL A 190 -4.59 -1.59 17.15
C VAL A 190 -3.77 -1.66 18.45
N GLN A 191 -4.42 -1.42 19.59
CA GLN A 191 -3.77 -1.49 20.90
C GLN A 191 -3.33 -2.91 21.22
N GLU A 192 -4.12 -3.91 20.86
CA GLU A 192 -3.77 -5.34 21.05
C GLU A 192 -2.54 -5.70 20.20
N THR A 193 -2.44 -5.23 18.96
CA THR A 193 -1.26 -5.41 18.12
C THR A 193 -0.02 -4.77 18.76
N LEU A 194 -0.14 -3.56 19.28
CA LEU A 194 0.94 -2.88 19.99
C LEU A 194 1.35 -3.62 21.28
N ASN A 195 0.42 -4.27 21.98
CA ASN A 195 0.73 -5.09 23.16
C ASN A 195 1.55 -6.34 22.81
N MET A 196 1.48 -6.82 21.58
CA MET A 196 2.32 -7.94 21.12
C MET A 196 3.76 -7.51 20.78
N ALA A 197 4.02 -6.21 20.66
CA ALA A 197 5.36 -5.70 20.36
C ALA A 197 6.39 -6.19 21.40
N GLN A 198 7.53 -6.65 20.92
CA GLN A 198 8.63 -7.19 21.71
C GLN A 198 8.34 -8.54 22.41
N THR A 199 7.24 -9.20 22.11
CA THR A 199 7.04 -10.60 22.51
C THR A 199 7.97 -11.51 21.70
N ARG A 200 8.38 -12.65 22.28
CA ARG A 200 9.39 -13.52 21.64
C ARG A 200 8.94 -14.13 20.31
N GLY A 201 7.67 -14.33 20.13
CA GLY A 201 7.11 -15.01 18.95
C GLY A 201 6.59 -14.08 17.87
N TYR A 202 6.69 -12.77 18.11
CA TYR A 202 6.00 -11.78 17.26
C TYR A 202 6.88 -10.60 16.90
#